data_1ce6526f1692087de36079e3513ff679
#
_entry.id   1ce6526f1692087de36079e3513ff679
#
_cell.length_a   1.000
_cell.length_b   1.000
_cell.length_c   1.000
_cell.angle_alpha   90.00
_cell.angle_beta   90.00
_cell.angle_gamma   90.00
#
_symmetry.space_group_name_H-M   'P 1'
#
loop_
_entity.id
_entity.type
_entity.pdbx_description
1 polymer ?
#
loop_
_entity_poly.entity_id
_entity_poly.type
_entity_poly.pdbx_seq_one_letter_code
_entity_poly.pdbx_strand_id
1 'polypeptide(L)'
;ELQDLQNKIATGENILRASDDPVGSVELSGLNVVKKQIEQYERNVSSANDRLSLLDKNLENLSNIFTRIQELIIQASSDVLGASDRDAIAIEVDQMKEEVLSLANAQDSNGSYLFSGYKTNILPFQKDLAGKINYKGDRGVSSLSISESRIMETTIDGGTLFQAVKGPSGENVSIFQMLEDISYSIRTASGGVNSVKSTGV
;
A
#
# COMPACT_ATOMS: atom_id res chain seq x y z
N GLU A 1 -17.64 49.20 -29.07
CA GLU A 1 -17.27 48.31 -30.21
C GLU A 1 -15.75 48.16 -30.37
N LEU A 2 -14.94 49.25 -30.47
CA LEU A 2 -13.47 49.13 -30.63
C LEU A 2 -12.82 48.53 -29.38
N GLN A 3 -13.31 48.87 -28.18
CA GLN A 3 -12.84 48.37 -26.90
C GLN A 3 -13.23 46.90 -26.69
N ASP A 4 -14.39 46.46 -27.17
CA ASP A 4 -14.83 45.06 -27.13
C ASP A 4 -14.02 44.18 -28.06
N LEU A 5 -13.68 44.70 -29.27
CA LEU A 5 -12.79 44.02 -30.18
C LEU A 5 -11.37 43.89 -29.64
N GLN A 6 -10.85 44.95 -29.00
CA GLN A 6 -9.55 44.90 -28.30
C GLN A 6 -9.52 43.90 -27.16
N ASN A 7 -10.59 43.82 -26.36
CA ASN A 7 -10.71 42.85 -25.30
C ASN A 7 -10.81 41.40 -25.82
N LYS A 8 -11.57 41.15 -26.88
CA LYS A 8 -11.66 39.84 -27.56
C LYS A 8 -10.30 39.40 -28.12
N ILE A 9 -9.51 40.30 -28.67
CA ILE A 9 -8.16 40.00 -29.16
C ILE A 9 -7.21 39.73 -27.98
N ALA A 10 -7.30 40.50 -26.94
CA ALA A 10 -6.43 40.39 -25.77
C ALA A 10 -6.70 39.09 -24.92
N THR A 11 -7.96 38.68 -24.81
CA THR A 11 -8.35 37.48 -24.07
C THR A 11 -8.37 36.22 -24.94
N GLY A 12 -8.46 36.34 -26.26
CA GLY A 12 -8.67 35.22 -27.18
C GLY A 12 -10.09 34.65 -27.13
N GLU A 13 -11.01 35.28 -26.34
CA GLU A 13 -12.37 34.83 -26.16
C GLU A 13 -13.32 35.62 -27.08
N ASN A 14 -14.14 34.91 -27.87
CA ASN A 14 -15.09 35.49 -28.78
C ASN A 14 -16.39 35.97 -28.08
N ILE A 15 -16.74 35.34 -26.96
CA ILE A 15 -17.92 35.65 -26.16
C ILE A 15 -17.48 36.24 -24.81
N LEU A 16 -17.61 37.55 -24.63
CA LEU A 16 -17.22 38.25 -23.42
C LEU A 16 -18.40 38.33 -22.39
N ARG A 17 -19.63 38.32 -22.89
CA ARG A 17 -20.84 38.42 -22.09
C ARG A 17 -21.91 37.45 -22.59
N ALA A 18 -22.63 36.81 -21.69
CA ALA A 18 -23.76 35.94 -22.02
C ALA A 18 -24.88 36.65 -22.82
N SER A 19 -24.93 37.97 -22.72
CA SER A 19 -25.89 38.82 -23.49
C SER A 19 -25.56 38.98 -24.97
N ASP A 20 -24.28 38.74 -25.38
CA ASP A 20 -23.81 38.94 -26.72
C ASP A 20 -24.17 37.77 -27.65
N ASP A 21 -24.14 36.55 -27.09
CA ASP A 21 -24.59 35.31 -27.70
C ASP A 21 -25.11 34.34 -26.61
N PRO A 22 -26.42 34.35 -26.32
CA PRO A 22 -26.97 33.48 -25.29
C PRO A 22 -26.83 31.98 -25.62
N VAL A 23 -26.92 31.58 -26.88
CA VAL A 23 -26.83 30.20 -27.32
C VAL A 23 -25.38 29.71 -27.19
N GLY A 24 -24.43 30.44 -27.74
CA GLY A 24 -23.01 30.13 -27.61
C GLY A 24 -22.52 30.16 -26.15
N SER A 25 -23.10 31.02 -25.31
CA SER A 25 -22.80 31.07 -23.87
C SER A 25 -23.24 29.81 -23.13
N VAL A 26 -24.41 29.26 -23.47
CA VAL A 26 -24.89 27.97 -22.88
C VAL A 26 -24.02 26.82 -23.35
N GLU A 27 -23.65 26.76 -24.62
CA GLU A 27 -22.77 25.73 -25.16
C GLU A 27 -21.36 25.81 -24.55
N LEU A 28 -20.81 27.00 -24.43
CA LEU A 28 -19.51 27.25 -23.79
C LEU A 28 -19.55 26.81 -22.29
N SER A 29 -20.65 27.09 -21.59
CA SER A 29 -20.84 26.66 -20.22
C SER A 29 -20.85 25.12 -20.11
N GLY A 30 -21.56 24.44 -21.03
CA GLY A 30 -21.56 22.98 -21.13
C GLY A 30 -20.16 22.40 -21.37
N LEU A 31 -19.43 22.95 -22.32
CA LEU A 31 -18.05 22.55 -22.62
C LEU A 31 -17.11 22.78 -21.43
N ASN A 32 -17.28 23.89 -20.70
CA ASN A 32 -16.49 24.16 -19.49
C ASN A 32 -16.79 23.15 -18.35
N VAL A 33 -18.00 22.67 -18.22
CA VAL A 33 -18.34 21.59 -17.28
C VAL A 33 -17.60 20.30 -17.66
N VAL A 34 -17.69 19.90 -18.93
CA VAL A 34 -17.00 18.70 -19.44
C VAL A 34 -15.48 18.83 -19.26
N LYS A 35 -14.92 20.00 -19.61
CA LYS A 35 -13.49 20.26 -19.41
C LYS A 35 -13.06 20.07 -17.95
N LYS A 36 -13.78 20.66 -17.00
CA LYS A 36 -13.50 20.51 -15.56
C LYS A 36 -13.59 19.05 -15.10
N GLN A 37 -14.51 18.29 -15.65
CA GLN A 37 -14.67 16.87 -15.35
C GLN A 37 -13.47 16.06 -15.87
N ILE A 38 -12.99 16.35 -17.10
CA ILE A 38 -11.79 15.72 -17.66
C ILE A 38 -10.57 16.05 -16.80
N GLU A 39 -10.37 17.33 -16.45
CA GLU A 39 -9.29 17.76 -15.56
C GLU A 39 -9.34 17.06 -14.19
N GLN A 40 -10.55 16.76 -13.68
CA GLN A 40 -10.71 15.97 -12.44
C GLN A 40 -10.28 14.51 -12.64
N TYR A 41 -10.65 13.90 -13.78
CA TYR A 41 -10.20 12.55 -14.10
C TYR A 41 -8.68 12.48 -14.28
N GLU A 42 -8.06 13.45 -14.92
CA GLU A 42 -6.61 13.53 -15.07
C GLU A 42 -5.91 13.60 -13.71
N ARG A 43 -6.39 14.44 -12.79
CA ARG A 43 -5.88 14.48 -11.41
C ARG A 43 -6.06 13.15 -10.68
N ASN A 44 -7.21 12.50 -10.83
CA ASN A 44 -7.47 11.20 -10.22
C ASN A 44 -6.54 10.12 -10.78
N VAL A 45 -6.29 10.11 -12.10
CA VAL A 45 -5.36 9.17 -12.75
C VAL A 45 -3.93 9.38 -12.23
N SER A 46 -3.48 10.63 -12.12
CA SER A 46 -2.16 10.94 -11.55
C SER A 46 -2.05 10.43 -10.11
N SER A 47 -3.04 10.75 -9.27
CA SER A 47 -3.06 10.30 -7.87
C SER A 47 -3.12 8.77 -7.74
N ALA A 48 -3.86 8.10 -8.62
CA ALA A 48 -3.93 6.65 -8.66
C ALA A 48 -2.57 6.04 -9.05
N ASN A 49 -1.91 6.58 -10.08
CA ASN A 49 -0.59 6.11 -10.50
C ASN A 49 0.46 6.26 -9.41
N ASP A 50 0.51 7.43 -8.74
CA ASP A 50 1.46 7.69 -7.66
C ASP A 50 1.26 6.68 -6.52
N ARG A 51 0.01 6.44 -6.12
CA ARG A 51 -0.33 5.52 -5.04
C ARG A 51 -0.06 4.06 -5.39
N LEU A 52 -0.42 3.63 -6.60
CA LEU A 52 -0.16 2.27 -7.09
C LEU A 52 1.34 2.01 -7.26
N SER A 53 2.11 2.97 -7.73
CA SER A 53 3.57 2.86 -7.82
C SER A 53 4.21 2.70 -6.44
N LEU A 54 3.69 3.41 -5.44
CA LEU A 54 4.16 3.29 -4.07
C LEU A 54 3.78 1.94 -3.46
N LEU A 55 2.57 1.43 -3.73
CA LEU A 55 2.14 0.09 -3.34
C LEU A 55 3.02 -0.99 -3.97
N ASP A 56 3.27 -0.90 -5.27
CA ASP A 56 4.11 -1.85 -6.02
C ASP A 56 5.52 -1.91 -5.42
N LYS A 57 6.13 -0.75 -5.15
CA LYS A 57 7.42 -0.67 -4.49
C LYS A 57 7.44 -1.31 -3.10
N ASN A 58 6.39 -1.11 -2.29
CA ASN A 58 6.29 -1.73 -0.97
C ASN A 58 6.14 -3.25 -1.07
N LEU A 59 5.34 -3.74 -2.03
CA LEU A 59 5.16 -5.18 -2.26
C LEU A 59 6.45 -5.83 -2.80
N GLU A 60 7.20 -5.15 -3.65
CA GLU A 60 8.52 -5.59 -4.11
C GLU A 60 9.50 -5.73 -2.93
N ASN A 61 9.57 -4.72 -2.05
CA ASN A 61 10.41 -4.76 -0.86
C ASN A 61 9.99 -5.91 0.07
N LEU A 62 8.69 -6.12 0.30
CA LEU A 62 8.17 -7.25 1.07
C LEU A 62 8.59 -8.60 0.46
N SER A 63 8.47 -8.74 -0.87
CA SER A 63 8.88 -9.96 -1.58
C SER A 63 10.38 -10.25 -1.39
N ASN A 64 11.22 -9.21 -1.46
CA ASN A 64 12.66 -9.34 -1.24
C ASN A 64 12.99 -9.78 0.20
N ILE A 65 12.30 -9.19 1.19
CA ILE A 65 12.46 -9.58 2.60
C ILE A 65 12.07 -11.05 2.80
N PHE A 66 10.95 -11.50 2.25
CA PHE A 66 10.54 -12.91 2.38
C PHE A 66 11.49 -13.87 1.69
N THR A 67 12.02 -13.49 0.53
CA THR A 67 13.07 -14.28 -0.14
C THR A 67 14.30 -14.43 0.77
N ARG A 68 14.73 -13.35 1.39
CA ARG A 68 15.85 -13.38 2.33
C ARG A 68 15.56 -14.23 3.58
N ILE A 69 14.35 -14.13 4.13
CA ILE A 69 13.92 -14.98 5.25
C ILE A 69 13.96 -16.47 4.88
N GLN A 70 13.51 -16.83 3.67
CA GLN A 70 13.61 -18.21 3.18
C GLN A 70 15.06 -18.69 3.10
N GLU A 71 16.00 -17.87 2.61
CA GLU A 71 17.42 -18.18 2.61
C GLU A 71 17.95 -18.42 4.03
N LEU A 72 17.57 -17.57 4.98
CA LEU A 72 17.98 -17.69 6.39
C LEU A 72 17.41 -18.96 7.04
N ILE A 73 16.17 -19.34 6.73
CA ILE A 73 15.58 -20.60 7.20
C ILE A 73 16.37 -21.81 6.64
N ILE A 74 16.73 -21.79 5.37
CA ILE A 74 17.54 -22.85 4.74
C ILE A 74 18.90 -22.90 5.42
N GLN A 75 19.54 -21.77 5.66
CA GLN A 75 20.82 -21.68 6.35
C GLN A 75 20.70 -22.23 7.78
N ALA A 76 19.69 -21.80 8.55
CA ALA A 76 19.44 -22.24 9.92
C ALA A 76 19.13 -23.75 10.03
N SER A 77 18.70 -24.37 8.94
CA SER A 77 18.40 -25.81 8.86
C SER A 77 19.66 -26.68 8.75
N SER A 78 20.84 -26.09 8.72
CA SER A 78 22.12 -26.81 8.64
C SER A 78 22.49 -27.38 10.02
N ASP A 79 22.79 -28.69 10.07
CA ASP A 79 23.20 -29.39 11.31
C ASP A 79 24.60 -28.96 11.81
N VAL A 80 25.38 -28.23 11.01
CA VAL A 80 26.74 -27.77 11.36
C VAL A 80 26.72 -26.50 12.22
N LEU A 81 25.59 -25.78 12.27
CA LEU A 81 25.48 -24.49 12.96
C LEU A 81 25.46 -24.67 14.48
N GLY A 82 26.29 -23.90 15.18
CA GLY A 82 26.26 -23.74 16.63
C GLY A 82 25.07 -22.92 17.13
N ALA A 83 24.82 -22.94 18.43
CA ALA A 83 23.75 -22.16 19.04
C ALA A 83 23.92 -20.65 18.84
N SER A 84 25.17 -20.15 18.86
CA SER A 84 25.49 -18.73 18.63
C SER A 84 25.18 -18.31 17.19
N ASP A 85 25.44 -19.18 16.21
CA ASP A 85 25.19 -18.88 14.79
C ASP A 85 23.68 -18.85 14.52
N ARG A 86 22.92 -19.75 15.13
CA ARG A 86 21.46 -19.76 15.03
C ARG A 86 20.83 -18.54 15.69
N ASP A 87 21.36 -18.09 16.84
CA ASP A 87 20.89 -16.88 17.48
C ASP A 87 21.15 -15.65 16.60
N ALA A 88 22.30 -15.57 15.94
CA ALA A 88 22.60 -14.51 14.99
C ALA A 88 21.59 -14.47 13.80
N ILE A 89 21.27 -15.65 13.24
CA ILE A 89 20.25 -15.76 12.18
C ILE A 89 18.86 -15.33 12.71
N ALA A 90 18.49 -15.77 13.91
CA ALA A 90 17.21 -15.41 14.51
C ALA A 90 17.10 -13.88 14.76
N ILE A 91 18.18 -13.22 15.15
CA ILE A 91 18.24 -11.75 15.28
C ILE A 91 18.01 -11.09 13.91
N GLU A 92 18.60 -11.63 12.82
CA GLU A 92 18.37 -11.09 11.46
C GLU A 92 16.88 -11.23 11.07
N VAL A 93 16.23 -12.36 11.36
CA VAL A 93 14.79 -12.55 11.13
C VAL A 93 13.96 -11.56 11.96
N ASP A 94 14.32 -11.30 13.22
CA ASP A 94 13.64 -10.30 14.04
C ASP A 94 13.77 -8.88 13.48
N GLN A 95 14.92 -8.52 12.94
CA GLN A 95 15.13 -7.23 12.26
C GLN A 95 14.25 -7.13 11.01
N MET A 96 14.15 -8.19 10.22
CA MET A 96 13.26 -8.25 9.05
C MET A 96 11.79 -8.16 9.44
N LYS A 97 11.38 -8.73 10.58
CA LYS A 97 10.01 -8.54 11.12
C LYS A 97 9.71 -7.06 11.40
N GLU A 98 10.67 -6.31 11.96
CA GLU A 98 10.50 -4.87 12.18
C GLU A 98 10.44 -4.09 10.84
N GLU A 99 11.20 -4.50 9.85
CA GLU A 99 11.14 -3.91 8.51
C GLU A 99 9.79 -4.17 7.84
N VAL A 100 9.26 -5.40 7.92
CA VAL A 100 7.90 -5.73 7.46
C VAL A 100 6.86 -4.88 8.18
N LEU A 101 6.99 -4.65 9.49
CA LEU A 101 6.10 -3.77 10.25
C LEU A 101 6.18 -2.32 9.76
N SER A 102 7.36 -1.83 9.44
CA SER A 102 7.57 -0.49 8.89
C SER A 102 6.89 -0.36 7.51
N LEU A 103 7.06 -1.34 6.61
CA LEU A 103 6.41 -1.37 5.30
C LEU A 103 4.88 -1.50 5.42
N ALA A 104 4.38 -2.31 6.36
CA ALA A 104 2.95 -2.43 6.64
C ALA A 104 2.32 -1.12 7.18
N ASN A 105 3.14 -0.22 7.72
CA ASN A 105 2.76 1.10 8.20
C ASN A 105 3.22 2.23 7.25
N ALA A 106 3.50 1.91 5.99
CA ALA A 106 3.91 2.91 5.01
C ALA A 106 2.80 3.95 4.74
N GLN A 107 3.21 5.19 4.51
CA GLN A 107 2.35 6.33 4.21
C GLN A 107 2.63 6.85 2.80
N ASP A 108 1.61 7.44 2.18
CA ASP A 108 1.75 8.22 0.95
C ASP A 108 2.28 9.64 1.25
N SER A 109 2.50 10.43 0.19
CA SER A 109 2.96 11.82 0.28
C SER A 109 2.05 12.75 1.09
N ASN A 110 0.79 12.36 1.29
CA ASN A 110 -0.20 13.10 2.07
C ASN A 110 -0.26 12.65 3.53
N GLY A 111 0.59 11.70 3.95
CA GLY A 111 0.58 11.13 5.28
C GLY A 111 -0.52 10.10 5.53
N SER A 112 -1.21 9.64 4.47
CA SER A 112 -2.25 8.62 4.57
C SER A 112 -1.63 7.23 4.51
N TYR A 113 -1.99 6.35 5.45
CA TYR A 113 -1.51 4.97 5.47
C TYR A 113 -2.06 4.15 4.31
N LEU A 114 -1.19 3.35 3.67
CA LEU A 114 -1.53 2.58 2.48
C LEU A 114 -2.41 1.36 2.78
N PHE A 115 -2.22 0.75 3.95
CA PHE A 115 -2.82 -0.53 4.34
C PHE A 115 -3.86 -0.43 5.45
N SER A 116 -4.37 0.77 5.72
CA SER A 116 -5.35 1.03 6.80
C SER A 116 -6.82 0.92 6.38
N GLY A 117 -7.09 0.67 5.09
CA GLY A 117 -8.44 0.72 4.54
C GLY A 117 -8.96 2.16 4.40
N TYR A 118 -10.19 2.42 4.85
CA TYR A 118 -10.75 3.78 4.88
C TYR A 118 -10.22 4.64 6.05
N LYS A 119 -9.62 4.02 7.07
CA LYS A 119 -9.07 4.72 8.24
C LYS A 119 -7.65 5.24 7.99
N THR A 120 -7.47 6.01 6.94
CA THR A 120 -6.16 6.45 6.44
C THR A 120 -5.29 7.22 7.43
N ASN A 121 -5.88 7.78 8.50
CA ASN A 121 -5.19 8.56 9.52
C ASN A 121 -4.80 7.75 10.77
N ILE A 122 -5.10 6.45 10.80
CA ILE A 122 -4.80 5.58 11.95
C ILE A 122 -3.67 4.64 11.57
N LEU A 123 -2.66 4.54 12.44
CA LEU A 123 -1.56 3.58 12.30
C LEU A 123 -2.14 2.15 12.21
N PRO A 124 -2.01 1.46 11.05
CA PRO A 124 -2.74 0.22 10.83
C PRO A 124 -2.23 -0.95 11.69
N PHE A 125 -0.92 -1.05 11.91
CA PHE A 125 -0.33 -2.15 12.67
C PHE A 125 0.38 -1.63 13.91
N GLN A 126 -0.12 -1.98 15.09
CA GLN A 126 0.37 -1.49 16.37
C GLN A 126 0.77 -2.65 17.28
N LYS A 127 1.91 -2.52 17.96
CA LYS A 127 2.32 -3.43 19.03
C LYS A 127 1.49 -3.14 20.29
N ASP A 128 0.97 -4.19 20.91
CA ASP A 128 0.38 -4.10 22.25
C ASP A 128 1.47 -4.23 23.36
N LEU A 129 1.03 -4.17 24.59
CA LEU A 129 1.93 -4.27 25.75
C LEU A 129 2.65 -5.63 25.86
N ALA A 130 2.12 -6.67 25.22
CA ALA A 130 2.74 -7.99 25.13
C ALA A 130 3.69 -8.12 23.91
N GLY A 131 3.83 -7.06 23.08
CA GLY A 131 4.63 -7.08 21.87
C GLY A 131 3.92 -7.63 20.63
N LYS A 132 2.69 -8.12 20.78
CA LYS A 132 1.90 -8.66 19.66
C LYS A 132 1.42 -7.54 18.73
N ILE A 133 1.57 -7.75 17.44
CA ILE A 133 1.16 -6.78 16.41
C ILE A 133 -0.31 -7.00 16.05
N ASN A 134 -1.12 -5.98 16.28
CA ASN A 134 -2.56 -5.98 16.04
C ASN A 134 -2.92 -5.01 14.92
N TYR A 135 -3.84 -5.41 14.05
CA TYR A 135 -4.40 -4.55 13.00
C TYR A 135 -5.54 -3.69 13.56
N LYS A 136 -5.45 -2.38 13.33
CA LYS A 136 -6.42 -1.36 13.77
C LYS A 136 -7.15 -0.68 12.61
N GLY A 137 -6.76 -0.97 11.39
CA GLY A 137 -7.44 -0.49 10.19
C GLY A 137 -8.82 -1.12 10.00
N ASP A 138 -9.39 -0.89 8.84
CA ASP A 138 -10.59 -1.59 8.37
C ASP A 138 -10.29 -2.29 7.02
N ARG A 139 -11.27 -3.05 6.51
CA ARG A 139 -11.14 -3.80 5.25
C ARG A 139 -11.64 -3.02 4.04
N GLY A 140 -11.75 -1.69 4.15
CA GLY A 140 -12.17 -0.84 3.05
C GLY A 140 -11.11 -0.77 1.95
N VAL A 141 -11.58 -0.70 0.70
CA VAL A 141 -10.74 -0.45 -0.45
C VAL A 141 -11.12 0.90 -1.05
N SER A 142 -10.20 1.86 -1.02
CA SER A 142 -10.41 3.17 -1.61
C SER A 142 -10.29 3.09 -3.12
N SER A 143 -11.19 3.79 -3.81
CA SER A 143 -11.24 3.81 -5.27
C SER A 143 -11.39 5.25 -5.78
N LEU A 144 -10.89 5.50 -6.99
CA LEU A 144 -10.99 6.78 -7.68
C LEU A 144 -11.68 6.60 -9.03
N SER A 145 -12.62 7.50 -9.37
CA SER A 145 -13.20 7.55 -10.71
C SER A 145 -12.18 8.15 -11.67
N ILE A 146 -11.76 7.39 -12.67
CA ILE A 146 -10.77 7.75 -13.69
C ILE A 146 -11.39 8.09 -15.04
N SER A 147 -12.67 7.80 -15.19
CA SER A 147 -13.54 8.26 -16.28
C SER A 147 -15.00 8.19 -15.82
N GLU A 148 -15.92 8.58 -16.68
CA GLU A 148 -17.37 8.53 -16.41
C GLU A 148 -17.86 7.14 -16.02
N SER A 149 -17.28 6.07 -16.58
CA SER A 149 -17.71 4.69 -16.39
C SER A 149 -16.65 3.78 -15.75
N ARG A 150 -15.48 4.30 -15.38
CA ARG A 150 -14.37 3.49 -14.84
C ARG A 150 -13.93 3.99 -13.47
N ILE A 151 -13.91 3.06 -12.54
CA ILE A 151 -13.40 3.25 -11.18
C ILE A 151 -12.16 2.37 -11.03
N MET A 152 -11.11 2.90 -10.41
CA MET A 152 -9.86 2.19 -10.13
C MET A 152 -9.65 2.09 -8.62
N GLU A 153 -9.43 0.88 -8.13
CA GLU A 153 -9.03 0.65 -6.75
C GLU A 153 -7.57 1.09 -6.55
N THR A 154 -7.32 1.84 -5.49
CA THR A 154 -6.01 2.46 -5.21
C THR A 154 -5.40 2.04 -3.88
N THR A 155 -6.06 1.14 -3.15
CA THR A 155 -5.58 0.58 -1.88
C THR A 155 -5.76 -0.92 -1.83
N ILE A 156 -5.01 -1.57 -0.96
CA ILE A 156 -5.13 -2.99 -0.62
C ILE A 156 -5.52 -3.10 0.85
N ASP A 157 -6.40 -4.04 1.19
CA ASP A 157 -6.73 -4.34 2.58
C ASP A 157 -5.53 -4.96 3.30
N GLY A 158 -4.95 -4.20 4.23
CA GLY A 158 -3.83 -4.65 5.04
C GLY A 158 -4.16 -5.84 5.94
N GLY A 159 -5.41 -5.93 6.40
CA GLY A 159 -5.87 -7.07 7.20
C GLY A 159 -5.81 -8.38 6.41
N THR A 160 -6.23 -8.38 5.16
CA THR A 160 -6.13 -9.57 4.28
C THR A 160 -4.69 -9.86 3.91
N LEU A 161 -3.89 -8.84 3.61
CA LEU A 161 -2.49 -9.02 3.17
C LEU A 161 -1.59 -9.56 4.29
N PHE A 162 -1.70 -9.03 5.52
CA PHE A 162 -0.76 -9.32 6.60
C PHE A 162 -1.33 -10.23 7.70
N GLN A 163 -2.66 -10.45 7.78
CA GLN A 163 -3.28 -11.26 8.85
C GLN A 163 -4.06 -12.48 8.33
N ALA A 164 -4.11 -12.69 7.03
CA ALA A 164 -4.80 -13.83 6.45
C ALA A 164 -3.84 -14.75 5.68
N VAL A 165 -2.58 -14.83 6.11
CA VAL A 165 -1.60 -15.76 5.58
C VAL A 165 -2.00 -17.18 6.00
N LYS A 166 -1.92 -18.14 5.07
CA LYS A 166 -2.26 -19.54 5.38
C LYS A 166 -1.14 -20.17 6.16
N GLY A 167 -1.44 -20.55 7.40
CA GLY A 167 -0.56 -21.36 8.22
C GLY A 167 -0.52 -22.83 7.79
N PRO A 168 0.36 -23.63 8.40
CA PRO A 168 0.57 -25.05 8.02
C PRO A 168 -0.70 -25.92 8.09
N SER A 169 -1.62 -25.61 9.00
CA SER A 169 -2.89 -26.32 9.17
C SER A 169 -4.05 -25.69 8.38
N GLY A 170 -3.74 -24.67 7.54
CA GLY A 170 -4.73 -23.96 6.70
C GLY A 170 -5.48 -22.83 7.43
N GLU A 171 -5.19 -22.58 8.70
CA GLU A 171 -5.69 -21.43 9.46
C GLU A 171 -5.13 -20.10 8.95
N ASN A 172 -5.83 -19.00 9.24
CA ASN A 172 -5.31 -17.67 8.97
C ASN A 172 -4.41 -17.23 10.13
N VAL A 173 -3.16 -16.94 9.82
CA VAL A 173 -2.14 -16.51 10.77
C VAL A 173 -1.64 -15.12 10.38
N SER A 174 -1.30 -14.30 11.36
CA SER A 174 -0.59 -13.04 11.12
C SER A 174 0.84 -13.34 10.65
N ILE A 175 1.28 -12.64 9.59
CA ILE A 175 2.66 -12.73 9.10
C ILE A 175 3.67 -12.42 10.21
N PHE A 176 3.35 -11.48 11.10
CA PHE A 176 4.20 -11.09 12.22
C PHE A 176 4.35 -12.21 13.25
N GLN A 177 3.25 -12.94 13.54
CA GLN A 177 3.28 -14.10 14.41
C GLN A 177 4.11 -15.22 13.78
N MET A 178 3.92 -15.47 12.47
CA MET A 178 4.71 -16.46 11.74
C MET A 178 6.21 -16.16 11.81
N LEU A 179 6.61 -14.90 11.61
CA LEU A 179 8.02 -14.50 11.68
C LEU A 179 8.58 -14.64 13.10
N GLU A 180 7.77 -14.38 14.12
CA GLU A 180 8.15 -14.60 15.53
C GLU A 180 8.34 -16.08 15.84
N ASP A 181 7.42 -16.92 15.38
CA ASP A 181 7.50 -18.38 15.54
C ASP A 181 8.72 -18.95 14.81
N ILE A 182 9.05 -18.44 13.60
CA ILE A 182 10.27 -18.81 12.87
C ILE A 182 11.52 -18.44 13.67
N SER A 183 11.63 -17.20 14.14
CA SER A 183 12.76 -16.73 14.94
C SER A 183 12.93 -17.57 16.22
N TYR A 184 11.83 -17.84 16.91
CA TYR A 184 11.83 -18.72 18.08
C TYR A 184 12.28 -20.15 17.74
N SER A 185 11.77 -20.72 16.65
CA SER A 185 12.12 -22.08 16.22
C SER A 185 13.61 -22.20 15.86
N ILE A 186 14.19 -21.18 15.23
CA ILE A 186 15.62 -21.13 14.91
C ILE A 186 16.46 -21.15 16.19
N ARG A 187 16.08 -20.38 17.22
CA ARG A 187 16.79 -20.34 18.51
C ARG A 187 16.69 -21.66 19.29
N THR A 188 15.55 -22.32 19.21
CA THR A 188 15.25 -23.53 20.03
C THR A 188 15.59 -24.82 19.31
N ALA A 189 15.89 -24.78 18.01
CA ALA A 189 16.29 -25.95 17.25
C ALA A 189 17.60 -26.55 17.80
N SER A 190 17.48 -27.54 18.65
CA SER A 190 18.60 -28.37 19.12
C SER A 190 18.81 -29.52 18.14
N GLY A 191 19.66 -29.32 17.10
CA GLY A 191 20.20 -30.41 16.28
C GLY A 191 19.18 -31.31 15.59
N GLY A 192 18.40 -30.79 14.64
CA GLY A 192 17.53 -31.61 13.80
C GLY A 192 16.62 -30.81 12.87
N VAL A 193 16.72 -31.09 11.60
CA VAL A 193 16.08 -30.42 10.45
C VAL A 193 14.52 -30.34 10.53
N ASN A 194 13.90 -31.02 11.49
CA ASN A 194 12.45 -31.24 11.48
C ASN A 194 11.62 -30.12 12.14
N SER A 195 12.18 -29.31 13.04
CA SER A 195 11.39 -28.30 13.77
C SER A 195 11.21 -27.01 12.97
N VAL A 196 12.19 -26.62 12.15
CA VAL A 196 12.11 -25.39 11.34
C VAL A 196 11.22 -25.58 10.10
N LYS A 197 11.22 -26.80 9.51
CA LYS A 197 10.37 -27.14 8.35
C LYS A 197 8.89 -27.25 8.69
N SER A 198 8.52 -27.49 9.95
CA SER A 198 7.11 -27.59 10.36
C SER A 198 6.41 -26.24 10.54
N THR A 199 7.17 -25.15 10.58
CA THR A 199 6.62 -23.79 10.72
C THR A 199 6.16 -23.19 9.37
N GLY A 200 6.24 -23.95 8.28
CA GLY A 200 5.54 -23.77 6.99
C GLY A 200 5.73 -22.42 6.32
N VAL A 201 6.76 -22.30 5.55
CA VAL A 201 6.89 -21.32 4.46
C VAL A 201 6.87 -22.07 3.12
#